data_fc8774cf38c09da28c764427116b1d64
#
_entry.id   fc8774cf38c09da28c764427116b1d64
#
_cell.length_a   1.000
_cell.length_b   1.000
_cell.length_c   1.000
_cell.angle_alpha   90.00
_cell.angle_beta   90.00
_cell.angle_gamma   90.00
#
_symmetry.space_group_name_H-M   'P 1'
#
loop_
_entity.id
_entity.type
_entity.pdbx_description
1 polymer ?
#
loop_
_entity_poly.entity_id
_entity_poly.type
_entity_poly.pdbx_seq_one_letter_code
_entity_poly.pdbx_strand_id
1 'polypeptide(L)'
;MLSTTRILDLLRVSLHVLVAVLLAVGLMGQLRIDDPLPGLVLSTVFAAVYMAGTVWHYEGRAYPSWAPYAWLAVVAALWVGLVQVSADFVWLEFPLVMLACVILPRWWELLAAAGLLCVSLWAVAGPSVGPGVGSGAGGNIGAVVGPSIGTVLAVFIVHAYRALRAEADHYKQMADDLRSAQRERAAAEHAAGVAQERARLAR
;
A
#
# COMPACT_ATOMS: atom_id res chain seq x y z
N MET A 1 -1.57 -4.43 -24.01
CA MET A 1 -2.28 -3.78 -22.90
C MET A 1 -2.08 -4.65 -21.66
N LEU A 2 -1.44 -4.11 -20.62
CA LEU A 2 -1.30 -4.80 -19.33
C LEU A 2 -2.70 -4.90 -18.71
N SER A 3 -3.16 -6.10 -18.36
CA SER A 3 -4.45 -6.28 -17.69
C SER A 3 -4.41 -5.60 -16.33
N THR A 4 -5.51 -5.01 -15.88
CA THR A 4 -5.62 -4.30 -14.60
C THR A 4 -5.16 -5.16 -13.42
N THR A 5 -5.34 -6.49 -13.51
CA THR A 5 -4.85 -7.47 -12.54
C THR A 5 -3.33 -7.50 -12.45
N ARG A 6 -2.61 -7.45 -13.59
CA ARG A 6 -1.13 -7.42 -13.60
C ARG A 6 -0.55 -6.16 -12.96
N ILE A 7 -1.21 -5.02 -13.12
CA ILE A 7 -0.76 -3.76 -12.49
C ILE A 7 -0.93 -3.84 -10.97
N LEU A 8 -2.03 -4.43 -10.50
CA LEU A 8 -2.25 -4.65 -9.06
C LEU A 8 -1.23 -5.60 -8.45
N ASP A 9 -0.93 -6.69 -9.15
CA ASP A 9 0.06 -7.66 -8.70
C ASP A 9 1.46 -7.03 -8.69
N LEU A 10 1.81 -6.23 -9.70
CA LEU A 10 3.08 -5.51 -9.75
C LEU A 10 3.22 -4.52 -8.58
N LEU A 11 2.17 -3.74 -8.28
CA LEU A 11 2.18 -2.78 -7.17
C LEU A 11 2.37 -3.49 -5.82
N ARG A 12 1.69 -4.63 -5.63
CA ARG A 12 1.83 -5.44 -4.43
C ARG A 12 3.24 -6.01 -4.28
N VAL A 13 3.77 -6.61 -5.35
CA VAL A 13 5.13 -7.15 -5.35
C VAL A 13 6.15 -6.04 -5.08
N SER A 14 5.99 -4.87 -5.68
CA SER A 14 6.88 -3.73 -5.44
C SER A 14 6.87 -3.27 -3.99
N LEU A 15 5.70 -3.29 -3.33
CA LEU A 15 5.59 -2.96 -1.90
C LEU A 15 6.35 -3.97 -1.03
N HIS A 16 6.22 -5.28 -1.32
CA HIS A 16 6.95 -6.31 -0.56
C HIS A 16 8.46 -6.23 -0.78
N VAL A 17 8.89 -5.98 -2.02
CA VAL A 17 10.30 -5.76 -2.35
C VAL A 17 10.82 -4.53 -1.60
N LEU A 18 10.06 -3.44 -1.58
CA LEU A 18 10.43 -2.22 -0.85
C LEU A 18 10.61 -2.50 0.65
N VAL A 19 9.67 -3.19 1.28
CA VAL A 19 9.78 -3.58 2.70
C VAL A 19 11.03 -4.42 2.94
N ALA A 20 11.29 -5.43 2.09
CA ALA A 20 12.46 -6.29 2.21
C ALA A 20 13.79 -5.52 2.06
N VAL A 21 13.86 -4.61 1.09
CA VAL A 21 15.05 -3.77 0.88
C VAL A 21 15.28 -2.83 2.05
N LEU A 22 14.24 -2.14 2.54
CA LEU A 22 14.37 -1.20 3.65
C LEU A 22 14.70 -1.92 4.96
N LEU A 23 14.15 -3.11 5.17
CA LEU A 23 14.49 -3.96 6.31
C LEU A 23 15.96 -4.40 6.23
N ALA A 24 16.44 -4.79 5.06
CA ALA A 24 17.85 -5.15 4.85
C ALA A 24 18.78 -3.97 5.10
N VAL A 25 18.42 -2.75 4.68
CA VAL A 25 19.18 -1.54 4.96
C VAL A 25 19.28 -1.28 6.47
N GLY A 26 18.14 -1.36 7.20
CA GLY A 26 18.12 -1.23 8.65
C GLY A 26 18.98 -2.30 9.35
N LEU A 27 18.92 -3.55 8.88
CA LEU A 27 19.77 -4.64 9.39
C LEU A 27 21.27 -4.40 9.14
N MET A 28 21.64 -3.85 7.99
CA MET A 28 23.03 -3.47 7.72
C MET A 28 23.56 -2.41 8.71
N GLY A 29 22.68 -1.47 9.12
CA GLY A 29 22.98 -0.52 10.20
C GLY A 29 23.24 -1.21 11.53
N GLN A 30 22.41 -2.20 11.89
CA GLN A 30 22.53 -2.98 13.13
C GLN A 30 23.84 -3.78 13.24
N LEU A 31 24.34 -4.32 12.14
CA LEU A 31 25.62 -5.08 12.14
C LEU A 31 26.85 -4.24 12.48
N ARG A 32 26.71 -2.91 12.57
CA ARG A 32 27.77 -1.97 12.94
C ARG A 32 27.73 -1.57 14.41
N ILE A 33 26.77 -2.06 15.18
CA ILE A 33 26.57 -1.76 16.60
C ILE A 33 27.14 -2.92 17.43
N ASP A 34 27.63 -2.63 18.64
CA ASP A 34 28.27 -3.61 19.53
C ASP A 34 27.33 -4.74 19.97
N ASP A 35 26.00 -4.49 20.05
CA ASP A 35 24.99 -5.51 20.35
C ASP A 35 23.87 -5.53 19.28
N PRO A 36 24.05 -6.31 18.19
CA PRO A 36 23.07 -6.38 17.11
C PRO A 36 21.88 -7.32 17.42
N LEU A 37 21.93 -8.13 18.47
CA LEU A 37 20.94 -9.19 18.75
C LEU A 37 19.51 -8.66 18.87
N PRO A 38 19.20 -7.60 19.63
CA PRO A 38 17.84 -7.08 19.76
C PRO A 38 17.23 -6.66 18.41
N GLY A 39 18.02 -5.95 17.61
CA GLY A 39 17.61 -5.51 16.27
C GLY A 39 17.37 -6.68 15.30
N LEU A 40 18.24 -7.69 15.31
CA LEU A 40 18.12 -8.89 14.48
C LEU A 40 16.86 -9.71 14.84
N VAL A 41 16.62 -9.95 16.13
CA VAL A 41 15.46 -10.70 16.59
C VAL A 41 14.17 -9.95 16.22
N LEU A 42 14.10 -8.65 16.52
CA LEU A 42 12.89 -7.85 16.26
C LEU A 42 12.61 -7.71 14.75
N SER A 43 13.66 -7.54 13.94
CA SER A 43 13.55 -7.51 12.47
C SER A 43 13.05 -8.83 11.89
N THR A 44 13.51 -9.96 12.46
CA THR A 44 13.05 -11.29 12.02
C THR A 44 11.58 -11.50 12.39
N VAL A 45 11.18 -11.12 13.60
CA VAL A 45 9.78 -11.17 14.04
C VAL A 45 8.91 -10.28 13.18
N PHE A 46 9.35 -9.05 12.90
CA PHE A 46 8.66 -8.12 12.00
C PHE A 46 8.46 -8.75 10.61
N ALA A 47 9.53 -9.28 10.01
CA ALA A 47 9.46 -9.93 8.70
C ALA A 47 8.49 -11.12 8.71
N ALA A 48 8.54 -11.98 9.73
CA ALA A 48 7.67 -13.14 9.86
C ALA A 48 6.19 -12.74 9.99
N VAL A 49 5.86 -11.76 10.84
CA VAL A 49 4.49 -11.26 11.03
C VAL A 49 3.98 -10.56 9.77
N TYR A 50 4.82 -9.76 9.12
CA TYR A 50 4.49 -9.08 7.88
C TYR A 50 4.17 -10.10 6.78
N MET A 51 5.03 -11.11 6.59
CA MET A 51 4.83 -12.18 5.60
C MET A 51 3.62 -13.05 5.92
N ALA A 52 3.41 -13.41 7.19
CA ALA A 52 2.25 -14.21 7.59
C ALA A 52 0.93 -13.54 7.21
N GLY A 53 0.79 -12.24 7.45
CA GLY A 53 -0.42 -11.51 7.08
C GLY A 53 -0.62 -11.38 5.58
N THR A 54 0.46 -11.24 4.81
CA THR A 54 0.38 -11.16 3.35
C THR A 54 0.00 -12.51 2.72
N VAL A 55 0.61 -13.61 3.17
CA VAL A 55 0.29 -14.97 2.69
C VAL A 55 -1.12 -15.35 3.08
N TRP A 56 -1.54 -15.06 4.29
CA TRP A 56 -2.88 -15.39 4.79
C TRP A 56 -3.98 -14.70 3.98
N HIS A 57 -3.75 -13.48 3.53
CA HIS A 57 -4.67 -12.77 2.64
C HIS A 57 -4.80 -13.43 1.25
N TYR A 58 -3.78 -14.18 0.82
CA TYR A 58 -3.78 -14.89 -0.47
C TYR A 58 -4.64 -16.17 -0.47
N GLU A 59 -4.76 -16.85 0.68
CA GLU A 59 -5.45 -18.14 0.75
C GLU A 59 -6.98 -18.06 0.72
N GLY A 60 -7.56 -16.85 0.59
CA GLY A 60 -9.01 -16.67 0.43
C GLY A 60 -9.84 -17.18 1.61
N ARG A 61 -9.22 -17.42 2.77
CA ARG A 61 -9.93 -17.85 3.98
C ARG A 61 -10.80 -16.73 4.50
N ALA A 62 -12.00 -17.07 4.95
CA ALA A 62 -12.90 -16.12 5.59
C ALA A 62 -12.29 -15.61 6.91
N TYR A 63 -11.98 -14.31 6.99
CA TYR A 63 -11.52 -13.70 8.23
C TYR A 63 -12.62 -12.95 8.93
N PRO A 64 -12.51 -12.79 10.24
CA PRO A 64 -13.26 -11.76 10.93
C PRO A 64 -12.84 -10.38 10.39
N SER A 65 -13.80 -9.48 10.23
CA SER A 65 -13.60 -8.15 9.64
C SER A 65 -12.54 -7.29 10.37
N TRP A 66 -12.22 -7.60 11.61
CA TRP A 66 -11.20 -6.90 12.41
C TRP A 66 -9.77 -7.40 12.19
N ALA A 67 -9.57 -8.61 11.61
CA ALA A 67 -8.26 -9.24 11.48
C ALA A 67 -7.20 -8.39 10.73
N PRO A 68 -7.51 -7.74 9.58
CA PRO A 68 -6.54 -6.88 8.91
C PRO A 68 -6.13 -5.67 9.75
N TYR A 69 -7.04 -5.11 10.54
CA TYR A 69 -6.73 -3.99 11.43
C TYR A 69 -5.82 -4.42 12.59
N ALA A 70 -6.09 -5.58 13.19
CA ALA A 70 -5.24 -6.14 14.25
C ALA A 70 -3.84 -6.47 13.72
N TRP A 71 -3.75 -7.07 12.54
CA TRP A 71 -2.47 -7.35 11.90
C TRP A 71 -1.68 -6.06 11.62
N LEU A 72 -2.31 -5.03 11.06
CA LEU A 72 -1.68 -3.73 10.84
C LEU A 72 -1.18 -3.12 12.15
N ALA A 73 -1.97 -3.19 13.22
CA ALA A 73 -1.58 -2.68 14.52
C ALA A 73 -0.36 -3.42 15.09
N VAL A 74 -0.29 -4.75 14.95
CA VAL A 74 0.87 -5.54 15.38
C VAL A 74 2.12 -5.18 14.57
N VAL A 75 2.00 -5.07 13.25
CA VAL A 75 3.12 -4.67 12.37
C VAL A 75 3.61 -3.26 12.72
N ALA A 76 2.69 -2.30 12.95
CA ALA A 76 3.05 -0.95 13.38
C ALA A 76 3.73 -0.94 14.76
N ALA A 77 3.24 -1.73 15.72
CA ALA A 77 3.84 -1.84 17.06
C ALA A 77 5.27 -2.43 17.00
N LEU A 78 5.49 -3.46 16.18
CA LEU A 78 6.82 -4.03 15.94
C LEU A 78 7.76 -3.01 15.29
N TRP A 79 7.26 -2.23 14.34
CA TRP A 79 8.03 -1.16 13.72
C TRP A 79 8.40 -0.07 14.73
N VAL A 80 7.49 0.35 15.61
CA VAL A 80 7.81 1.28 16.69
C VAL A 80 8.94 0.73 17.56
N GLY A 81 8.90 -0.56 17.89
CA GLY A 81 10.00 -1.23 18.59
C GLY A 81 11.33 -1.18 17.83
N LEU A 82 11.32 -1.44 16.52
CA LEU A 82 12.51 -1.37 15.66
C LEU A 82 13.13 0.03 15.65
N VAL A 83 12.30 1.05 15.53
CA VAL A 83 12.73 2.46 15.51
C VAL A 83 13.37 2.87 16.84
N GLN A 84 12.96 2.26 17.98
CA GLN A 84 13.63 2.48 19.29
C GLN A 84 15.02 1.84 19.34
N VAL A 85 15.25 0.78 18.57
CA VAL A 85 16.55 0.09 18.50
C VAL A 85 17.52 0.83 17.56
N SER A 86 17.02 1.31 16.40
CA SER A 86 17.83 2.14 15.48
C SER A 86 16.93 3.04 14.63
N ALA A 87 17.40 4.28 14.46
CA ALA A 87 16.80 5.26 13.56
C ALA A 87 16.81 4.83 12.07
N ASP A 88 17.65 3.87 11.67
CA ASP A 88 17.72 3.37 10.30
C ASP A 88 16.41 2.71 9.85
N PHE A 89 15.61 2.20 10.81
CA PHE A 89 14.30 1.60 10.53
C PHE A 89 13.17 2.63 10.31
N VAL A 90 13.43 3.92 10.45
CA VAL A 90 12.44 4.97 10.17
C VAL A 90 11.93 4.89 8.74
N TRP A 91 12.78 4.52 7.78
CA TRP A 91 12.38 4.39 6.38
C TRP A 91 11.28 3.35 6.10
N LEU A 92 11.07 2.38 7.00
CA LEU A 92 9.94 1.45 6.94
C LEU A 92 8.57 2.13 7.15
N GLU A 93 8.55 3.38 7.65
CA GLU A 93 7.33 4.19 7.74
C GLU A 93 6.62 4.28 6.38
N PHE A 94 7.37 4.53 5.30
CA PHE A 94 6.81 4.74 3.98
C PHE A 94 5.91 3.59 3.50
N PRO A 95 6.37 2.32 3.44
CA PRO A 95 5.50 1.20 3.10
C PRO A 95 4.39 0.94 4.12
N LEU A 96 4.60 1.25 5.40
CA LEU A 96 3.56 1.12 6.43
C LEU A 96 2.43 2.13 6.25
N VAL A 97 2.75 3.37 5.89
CA VAL A 97 1.73 4.39 5.54
C VAL A 97 0.94 3.95 4.31
N MET A 98 1.61 3.43 3.27
CA MET A 98 0.92 2.89 2.10
C MET A 98 -0.02 1.73 2.48
N LEU A 99 0.43 0.84 3.35
CA LEU A 99 -0.36 -0.28 3.84
C LEU A 99 -1.56 0.19 4.67
N ALA A 100 -1.35 1.16 5.57
CA ALA A 100 -2.41 1.78 6.36
C ALA A 100 -3.47 2.43 5.46
N CYS A 101 -3.05 3.17 4.44
CA CYS A 101 -3.95 3.76 3.47
C CYS A 101 -4.78 2.69 2.73
N VAL A 102 -4.24 1.51 2.44
CA VAL A 102 -4.98 0.45 1.74
C VAL A 102 -6.00 -0.24 2.65
N ILE A 103 -5.68 -0.44 3.93
CA ILE A 103 -6.48 -1.22 4.87
C ILE A 103 -7.52 -0.38 5.61
N LEU A 104 -7.18 0.86 5.99
CA LEU A 104 -8.05 1.68 6.82
C LEU A 104 -9.08 2.46 6.02
N PRO A 105 -10.24 2.77 6.63
CA PRO A 105 -11.19 3.73 6.08
C PRO A 105 -10.59 5.14 6.05
N ARG A 106 -11.09 5.98 5.14
CA ARG A 106 -10.54 7.30 4.77
C ARG A 106 -10.11 8.20 5.94
N TRP A 107 -10.86 8.23 7.02
CA TRP A 107 -10.54 9.05 8.19
C TRP A 107 -9.42 8.47 9.06
N TRP A 108 -9.42 7.15 9.20
CA TRP A 108 -8.43 6.43 10.00
C TRP A 108 -7.07 6.34 9.31
N GLU A 109 -7.05 6.35 7.96
CA GLU A 109 -5.78 6.33 7.20
C GLU A 109 -4.94 7.57 7.47
N LEU A 110 -5.58 8.77 7.52
CA LEU A 110 -4.87 10.03 7.79
C LEU A 110 -4.37 10.09 9.24
N LEU A 111 -5.18 9.60 10.19
CA LEU A 111 -4.76 9.51 11.59
C LEU A 111 -3.61 8.54 11.78
N ALA A 112 -3.65 7.39 11.10
CA ALA A 112 -2.56 6.42 11.13
C ALA A 112 -1.28 6.98 10.50
N ALA A 113 -1.37 7.62 9.33
CA ALA A 113 -0.24 8.27 8.67
C ALA A 113 0.38 9.37 9.55
N ALA A 114 -0.45 10.23 10.16
CA ALA A 114 0.01 11.25 11.09
C ALA A 114 0.67 10.64 12.35
N GLY A 115 0.10 9.57 12.90
CA GLY A 115 0.67 8.84 14.04
C GLY A 115 2.03 8.21 13.74
N LEU A 116 2.15 7.53 12.59
CA LEU A 116 3.42 6.96 12.14
C LEU A 116 4.47 8.05 11.92
N LEU A 117 4.10 9.16 11.27
CA LEU A 117 4.97 10.31 11.08
C LEU A 117 5.42 10.92 12.42
N CYS A 118 4.52 11.09 13.38
CA CYS A 118 4.88 11.58 14.71
C CYS A 118 5.92 10.69 15.40
N VAL A 119 5.78 9.36 15.30
CA VAL A 119 6.76 8.41 15.85
C VAL A 119 8.10 8.56 15.14
N SER A 120 8.11 8.65 13.81
CA SER A 120 9.34 8.85 13.04
C SER A 120 10.05 10.15 13.41
N LEU A 121 9.32 11.24 13.49
CA LEU A 121 9.87 12.54 13.87
C LEU A 121 10.39 12.54 15.30
N TRP A 122 9.68 11.89 16.24
CA TRP A 122 10.14 11.74 17.61
C TRP A 122 11.40 10.88 17.71
N ALA A 123 11.50 9.81 16.92
CA ALA A 123 12.68 8.94 16.89
C ALA A 123 13.94 9.64 16.35
N VAL A 124 13.75 10.53 15.36
CA VAL A 124 14.85 11.24 14.72
C VAL A 124 15.24 12.54 15.45
N ALA A 125 14.26 13.24 16.04
CA ALA A 125 14.45 14.51 16.73
C ALA A 125 14.52 14.38 18.27
N GLY A 126 14.22 13.18 18.82
CA GLY A 126 14.10 12.92 20.25
C GLY A 126 15.46 12.85 20.95
N PRO A 127 15.47 12.96 22.30
CA PRO A 127 16.67 12.97 23.12
C PRO A 127 17.44 11.63 23.18
N SER A 128 16.89 10.57 22.60
CA SER A 128 17.47 9.23 22.54
C SER A 128 18.48 9.06 21.38
N VAL A 129 18.59 10.04 20.49
CA VAL A 129 19.60 10.05 19.41
C VAL A 129 20.94 10.41 20.02
N GLY A 130 21.82 9.41 20.19
CA GLY A 130 23.17 9.61 20.70
C GLY A 130 23.96 10.64 19.86
N PRO A 131 25.04 11.25 20.39
CA PRO A 131 25.75 12.36 19.78
C PRO A 131 26.49 12.04 18.47
N GLY A 132 26.19 10.93 17.82
CA GLY A 132 26.82 10.47 16.56
C GLY A 132 25.98 10.62 15.31
N VAL A 133 24.65 10.79 15.43
CA VAL A 133 23.75 10.87 14.27
C VAL A 133 23.29 12.31 14.10
N GLY A 134 23.99 13.09 13.27
CA GLY A 134 23.51 14.39 12.78
C GLY A 134 23.74 15.59 13.69
N SER A 135 24.83 15.64 14.46
CA SER A 135 25.18 16.80 15.29
C SER A 135 25.66 18.05 14.51
N GLY A 136 25.54 18.05 13.19
CA GLY A 136 25.70 19.25 12.36
C GLY A 136 24.38 19.98 12.14
N ALA A 137 24.38 21.30 12.12
CA ALA A 137 23.19 22.15 11.91
C ALA A 137 22.38 21.83 10.62
N GLY A 138 22.92 21.03 9.69
CA GLY A 138 22.25 20.52 8.49
C GLY A 138 21.68 19.11 8.63
N GLY A 139 22.11 18.30 9.60
CA GLY A 139 21.68 16.91 9.79
C GLY A 139 20.23 16.76 10.26
N ASN A 140 19.76 17.66 11.09
CA ASN A 140 18.41 17.61 11.63
C ASN A 140 17.31 17.93 10.59
N ILE A 141 17.63 18.78 9.59
CA ILE A 141 16.64 19.16 8.55
C ILE A 141 16.33 17.96 7.65
N GLY A 142 17.35 17.28 7.14
CA GLY A 142 17.17 16.11 6.28
C GLY A 142 16.44 14.96 6.95
N ALA A 143 16.72 14.76 8.24
CA ALA A 143 16.11 13.74 9.07
C ALA A 143 14.61 13.97 9.31
N VAL A 144 14.14 15.21 9.38
CA VAL A 144 12.72 15.58 9.50
C VAL A 144 12.05 15.62 8.13
N VAL A 145 12.73 16.21 7.15
CA VAL A 145 12.17 16.40 5.79
C VAL A 145 11.95 15.06 5.08
N GLY A 146 12.86 14.10 5.24
CA GLY A 146 12.75 12.77 4.60
C GLY A 146 11.46 12.04 4.92
N PRO A 147 11.19 11.70 6.18
CA PRO A 147 9.94 11.05 6.59
C PRO A 147 8.69 11.87 6.23
N SER A 148 8.74 13.21 6.42
CA SER A 148 7.60 14.08 6.11
C SER A 148 7.23 14.05 4.62
N ILE A 149 8.22 14.21 3.73
CA ILE A 149 7.99 14.11 2.27
C ILE A 149 7.57 12.69 1.91
N GLY A 150 8.20 11.66 2.50
CA GLY A 150 7.86 10.27 2.27
C GLY A 150 6.40 9.96 2.60
N THR A 151 5.93 10.40 3.75
CA THR A 151 4.53 10.22 4.18
C THR A 151 3.55 10.93 3.26
N VAL A 152 3.79 12.20 2.94
CA VAL A 152 2.95 12.97 2.01
C VAL A 152 2.90 12.29 0.64
N LEU A 153 4.05 11.85 0.13
CA LEU A 153 4.15 11.16 -1.15
C LEU A 153 3.42 9.81 -1.13
N ALA A 154 3.55 9.03 -0.05
CA ALA A 154 2.85 7.75 0.11
C ALA A 154 1.33 7.93 0.07
N VAL A 155 0.80 8.88 0.84
CA VAL A 155 -0.62 9.22 0.87
C VAL A 155 -1.07 9.68 -0.52
N PHE A 156 -0.33 10.58 -1.16
CA PHE A 156 -0.64 11.08 -2.49
C PHE A 156 -0.68 9.96 -3.54
N ILE A 157 0.32 9.08 -3.56
CA ILE A 157 0.39 7.95 -4.51
C ILE A 157 -0.84 7.05 -4.36
N VAL A 158 -1.22 6.67 -3.13
CA VAL A 158 -2.38 5.81 -2.90
C VAL A 158 -3.68 6.48 -3.32
N HIS A 159 -3.84 7.78 -3.03
CA HIS A 159 -5.03 8.52 -3.44
C HIS A 159 -5.11 8.70 -4.96
N ALA A 160 -4.00 9.06 -5.61
CA ALA A 160 -3.92 9.17 -7.07
C ALA A 160 -4.24 7.82 -7.74
N TYR A 161 -3.68 6.72 -7.20
CA TYR A 161 -3.98 5.39 -7.69
C TYR A 161 -5.46 5.01 -7.55
N ARG A 162 -6.09 5.32 -6.40
CA ARG A 162 -7.53 5.08 -6.19
C ARG A 162 -8.39 5.88 -7.16
N ALA A 163 -8.03 7.16 -7.41
CA ALA A 163 -8.73 8.01 -8.36
C ALA A 163 -8.64 7.45 -9.78
N LEU A 164 -7.45 7.08 -10.24
CA LEU A 164 -7.23 6.49 -11.56
C LEU A 164 -7.97 5.15 -11.71
N ARG A 165 -8.02 4.35 -10.66
CA ARG A 165 -8.75 3.09 -10.68
C ARG A 165 -10.26 3.31 -10.80
N ALA A 166 -10.81 4.24 -10.04
CA ALA A 166 -12.24 4.57 -10.10
C ALA A 166 -12.63 5.05 -11.51
N GLU A 167 -11.77 5.86 -12.13
CA GLU A 167 -11.98 6.34 -13.51
C GLU A 167 -11.90 5.19 -14.52
N ALA A 168 -10.90 4.30 -14.39
CA ALA A 168 -10.79 3.12 -15.25
C ALA A 168 -11.99 2.18 -15.13
N ASP A 169 -12.52 1.97 -13.93
CA ASP A 169 -13.72 1.17 -13.69
C ASP A 169 -14.98 1.84 -14.33
N HIS A 170 -15.05 3.17 -14.26
CA HIS A 170 -16.11 3.95 -14.94
C HIS A 170 -16.07 3.80 -16.47
N TYR A 171 -14.90 3.94 -17.08
CA TYR A 171 -14.74 3.70 -18.53
C TYR A 171 -15.10 2.28 -18.94
N LYS A 172 -14.77 1.30 -18.10
CA LYS A 172 -15.15 -0.09 -18.35
C LYS A 172 -16.67 -0.29 -18.33
N GLN A 173 -17.37 0.32 -17.36
CA GLN A 173 -18.83 0.28 -17.29
C GLN A 173 -19.45 0.92 -18.54
N MET A 174 -19.01 2.12 -18.94
CA MET A 174 -19.50 2.77 -20.15
C MET A 174 -19.29 1.90 -21.41
N ALA A 175 -18.14 1.23 -21.52
CA ALA A 175 -17.88 0.34 -22.66
C ALA A 175 -18.79 -0.89 -22.66
N ASP A 176 -19.11 -1.44 -21.50
CA ASP A 176 -20.02 -2.59 -21.38
C ASP A 176 -21.47 -2.18 -21.67
N ASP A 177 -21.91 -0.99 -21.20
CA ASP A 177 -23.22 -0.42 -21.51
C ASP A 177 -23.39 -0.15 -23.02
N LEU A 178 -22.35 0.39 -23.66
CA LEU A 178 -22.36 0.61 -25.10
C LEU A 178 -22.47 -0.71 -25.89
N ARG A 179 -21.75 -1.74 -25.47
CA ARG A 179 -21.82 -3.07 -26.08
C ARG A 179 -23.20 -3.71 -25.91
N SER A 180 -23.86 -3.53 -24.76
CA SER A 180 -25.21 -4.06 -24.55
C SER A 180 -26.22 -3.34 -25.43
N ALA A 181 -26.16 -2.00 -25.53
CA ALA A 181 -27.02 -1.23 -26.41
C ALA A 181 -26.83 -1.59 -27.90
N GLN A 182 -25.58 -1.83 -28.33
CA GLN A 182 -25.30 -2.30 -29.68
C GLN A 182 -25.90 -3.68 -29.97
N ARG A 183 -25.84 -4.62 -29.01
CA ARG A 183 -26.46 -5.95 -29.15
C ARG A 183 -27.99 -5.87 -29.26
N GLU A 184 -28.60 -5.02 -28.43
CA GLU A 184 -30.06 -4.80 -28.45
C GLU A 184 -30.52 -4.22 -29.81
N ARG A 185 -29.75 -3.21 -30.32
CA ARG A 185 -30.01 -2.65 -31.65
C ARG A 185 -29.90 -3.70 -32.75
N ALA A 186 -28.82 -4.47 -32.76
CA ALA A 186 -28.62 -5.52 -33.75
C ALA A 186 -29.70 -6.59 -33.68
N ALA A 187 -30.17 -6.97 -32.49
CA ALA A 187 -31.29 -7.90 -32.30
C ALA A 187 -32.62 -7.34 -32.84
N ALA A 188 -32.87 -6.04 -32.57
CA ALA A 188 -34.09 -5.36 -33.08
C ALA A 188 -34.05 -5.23 -34.60
N GLU A 189 -32.93 -4.85 -35.20
CA GLU A 189 -32.74 -4.77 -36.64
C GLU A 189 -32.91 -6.13 -37.30
N HIS A 190 -32.35 -7.19 -36.72
CA HIS A 190 -32.54 -8.57 -37.23
C HIS A 190 -34.00 -9.00 -37.18
N ALA A 191 -34.70 -8.73 -36.05
CA ALA A 191 -36.10 -9.05 -35.92
C ALA A 191 -36.99 -8.29 -36.93
N ALA A 192 -36.70 -7.00 -37.15
CA ALA A 192 -37.38 -6.20 -38.16
C ALA A 192 -37.13 -6.72 -39.59
N GLY A 193 -35.90 -7.10 -39.91
CA GLY A 193 -35.52 -7.68 -41.22
C GLY A 193 -36.26 -8.99 -41.47
N VAL A 194 -36.35 -9.88 -40.48
CA VAL A 194 -37.11 -11.15 -40.59
C VAL A 194 -38.58 -10.88 -40.80
N ALA A 195 -39.18 -9.91 -40.07
CA ALA A 195 -40.61 -9.55 -40.22
C ALA A 195 -40.90 -8.98 -41.63
N GLN A 196 -40.01 -8.14 -42.15
CA GLN A 196 -40.11 -7.56 -43.49
C GLN A 196 -40.03 -8.64 -44.57
N GLU A 197 -39.11 -9.59 -44.47
CA GLU A 197 -38.98 -10.67 -45.41
C GLU A 197 -40.18 -11.62 -45.40
N ARG A 198 -40.71 -11.94 -44.23
CA ARG A 198 -41.96 -12.70 -44.10
C ARG A 198 -43.14 -11.98 -44.78
N ALA A 199 -43.25 -10.65 -44.60
CA ALA A 199 -44.32 -9.87 -45.24
C ALA A 199 -44.11 -9.80 -46.78
N ARG A 200 -42.89 -9.83 -47.27
CA ARG A 200 -42.61 -9.90 -48.70
C ARG A 200 -42.98 -11.23 -49.32
N LEU A 201 -42.72 -12.34 -48.65
CA LEU A 201 -43.01 -13.70 -49.12
C LEU A 201 -44.52 -14.02 -49.07
N ALA A 202 -45.28 -13.29 -48.24
CA ALA A 202 -46.74 -13.48 -48.12
C ALA A 202 -47.58 -12.72 -49.17
N ARG A 203 -46.92 -11.93 -50.04
CA ARG A 203 -47.56 -11.25 -51.21
C ARG A 203 -47.40 -12.06 -52.49
#